data_d488b451f0e69673264876a81e101b62
#
_entry.id   d488b451f0e69673264876a81e101b62
#
_cell.length_a   1.000
_cell.length_b   1.000
_cell.length_c   1.000
_cell.angle_alpha   90.00
_cell.angle_beta   90.00
_cell.angle_gamma   90.00
#
_symmetry.space_group_name_H-M   'P 1'
#
loop_
_entity.id
_entity.type
_entity.pdbx_description
1 polymer ?
#
loop_
_entity_poly.entity_id
_entity_poly.type
_entity_poly.pdbx_seq_one_letter_code
_entity_poly.pdbx_strand_id
1 'polypeptide(L)'
;VAEARVKVRRESVFAERFGVFAECLLTGVWIAVASAGVVTYPAAFAAGARHLRRRTGHVSGGWREFVTDFRAAMRGGWIVGVAGWGAAAAVWVDVQAVRAGLPGGQLVGAVGVFALLGIVVAGMRAAAVWAPGDSWRALLAEAGRRTVLD
;
A
#
# COMPACT_ATOMS: atom_id res chain seq x y z
N VAL A 1 4.77 -47.66 3.57
CA VAL A 1 4.23 -46.82 4.61
C VAL A 1 4.99 -45.48 4.69
N ALA A 2 6.32 -45.48 4.61
CA ALA A 2 7.14 -44.25 4.65
C ALA A 2 6.91 -43.36 3.41
N GLU A 3 6.89 -43.90 2.19
CA GLU A 3 6.66 -43.16 0.95
C GLU A 3 5.27 -42.51 0.89
N ALA A 4 4.24 -43.22 1.39
CA ALA A 4 2.89 -42.66 1.44
C ALA A 4 2.83 -41.46 2.37
N ARG A 5 3.53 -41.49 3.51
CA ARG A 5 3.61 -40.34 4.45
C ARG A 5 4.34 -39.15 3.84
N VAL A 6 5.42 -39.38 3.08
CA VAL A 6 6.16 -38.31 2.40
C VAL A 6 5.32 -37.66 1.31
N LYS A 7 4.57 -38.46 0.53
CA LYS A 7 3.69 -37.94 -0.52
C LYS A 7 2.56 -37.06 0.07
N VAL A 8 1.87 -37.54 1.11
CA VAL A 8 0.81 -36.78 1.81
C VAL A 8 1.37 -35.47 2.38
N ARG A 9 2.56 -35.48 2.95
CA ARG A 9 3.22 -34.28 3.47
C ARG A 9 3.58 -33.27 2.38
N ARG A 10 4.01 -33.72 1.21
CA ARG A 10 4.30 -32.84 0.07
C ARG A 10 3.03 -32.20 -0.50
N GLU A 11 1.96 -32.97 -0.62
CA GLU A 11 0.67 -32.48 -1.11
C GLU A 11 0.05 -31.44 -0.13
N SER A 12 0.19 -31.65 1.19
CA SER A 12 -0.29 -30.69 2.19
C SER A 12 0.50 -29.37 2.17
N VAL A 13 1.84 -29.43 2.05
CA VAL A 13 2.68 -28.23 1.96
C VAL A 13 2.43 -27.46 0.66
N PHE A 14 2.20 -28.16 -0.45
CA PHE A 14 1.84 -27.51 -1.72
C PHE A 14 0.47 -26.84 -1.63
N ALA A 15 -0.53 -27.51 -1.08
CA ALA A 15 -1.87 -26.97 -0.90
C ALA A 15 -1.87 -25.74 0.04
N GLU A 16 -1.07 -25.77 1.10
CA GLU A 16 -0.91 -24.64 2.04
C GLU A 16 -0.25 -23.44 1.33
N ARG A 17 0.84 -23.64 0.59
CA ARG A 17 1.49 -22.57 -0.19
C ARG A 17 0.60 -22.02 -1.28
N PHE A 18 -0.15 -22.88 -1.96
CA PHE A 18 -1.13 -22.44 -2.96
C PHE A 18 -2.27 -21.63 -2.32
N GLY A 19 -2.73 -22.02 -1.14
CA GLY A 19 -3.72 -21.28 -0.36
C GLY A 19 -3.23 -19.87 -0.02
N VAL A 20 -2.00 -19.72 0.47
CA VAL A 20 -1.40 -18.40 0.75
C VAL A 20 -1.27 -17.55 -0.52
N PHE A 21 -0.84 -18.15 -1.63
CA PHE A 21 -0.73 -17.47 -2.92
C PHE A 21 -2.10 -16.99 -3.43
N ALA A 22 -3.12 -17.84 -3.37
CA ALA A 22 -4.48 -17.49 -3.77
C ALA A 22 -5.06 -16.35 -2.92
N GLU A 23 -4.79 -16.35 -1.60
CA GLU A 23 -5.18 -15.26 -0.69
C GLU A 23 -4.47 -13.95 -1.02
N CYS A 24 -3.18 -13.98 -1.32
CA CYS A 24 -2.44 -12.79 -1.77
C CYS A 24 -3.02 -12.23 -3.07
N LEU A 25 -3.34 -13.08 -4.04
CA LEU A 25 -4.00 -12.68 -5.28
C LEU A 25 -5.38 -12.07 -5.02
N LEU A 26 -6.19 -12.71 -4.20
CA LEU A 26 -7.53 -12.23 -3.87
C LEU A 26 -7.46 -10.87 -3.15
N THR A 27 -6.53 -10.72 -2.22
CA THR A 27 -6.29 -9.44 -1.54
C THR A 27 -5.82 -8.37 -2.52
N GLY A 28 -4.95 -8.72 -3.46
CA GLY A 28 -4.52 -7.82 -4.55
C GLY A 28 -5.68 -7.35 -5.42
N VAL A 29 -6.60 -8.24 -5.78
CA VAL A 29 -7.82 -7.90 -6.51
C VAL A 29 -8.72 -6.96 -5.69
N TRP A 30 -8.90 -7.20 -4.40
CA TRP A 30 -9.68 -6.31 -3.54
C TRP A 30 -9.07 -4.91 -3.44
N ILE A 31 -7.75 -4.84 -3.30
CA ILE A 31 -7.04 -3.54 -3.30
C ILE A 31 -7.24 -2.85 -4.65
N ALA A 32 -7.06 -3.55 -5.77
CA ALA A 32 -7.22 -2.98 -7.10
C ALA A 32 -8.64 -2.43 -7.33
N VAL A 33 -9.66 -3.20 -6.97
CA VAL A 33 -11.07 -2.76 -7.08
C VAL A 33 -11.35 -1.57 -6.16
N ALA A 34 -10.88 -1.62 -4.91
CA ALA A 34 -11.06 -0.53 -3.95
C ALA A 34 -10.26 0.73 -4.33
N SER A 35 -9.16 0.57 -5.09
CA SER A 35 -8.32 1.68 -5.59
C SER A 35 -8.82 2.27 -6.91
N ALA A 36 -9.87 1.69 -7.52
CA ALA A 36 -10.47 2.22 -8.75
C ALA A 36 -11.04 3.64 -8.57
N GLY A 37 -11.41 4.03 -7.33
CA GLY A 37 -11.55 5.44 -6.96
C GLY A 37 -10.15 6.02 -6.71
N VAL A 38 -9.65 6.76 -7.66
CA VAL A 38 -8.32 7.37 -7.75
C VAL A 38 -7.76 7.97 -6.42
N VAL A 39 -8.64 8.38 -5.51
CA VAL A 39 -8.32 8.99 -4.20
C VAL A 39 -8.31 7.95 -3.06
N THR A 40 -8.83 6.74 -3.31
CA THR A 40 -9.07 5.72 -2.27
C THR A 40 -7.91 4.76 -2.07
N TYR A 41 -6.85 4.84 -2.92
CA TYR A 41 -5.72 3.90 -2.89
C TYR A 41 -5.04 3.77 -1.51
N PRO A 42 -4.85 4.84 -0.67
CA PRO A 42 -4.19 4.66 0.62
C PRO A 42 -5.03 3.82 1.58
N ALA A 43 -6.35 4.03 1.57
CA ALA A 43 -7.28 3.27 2.40
C ALA A 43 -7.37 1.79 1.95
N ALA A 44 -7.38 1.55 0.63
CA ALA A 44 -7.38 0.21 0.07
C ALA A 44 -6.10 -0.55 0.44
N PHE A 45 -4.94 0.11 0.36
CA PHE A 45 -3.66 -0.48 0.71
C PHE A 45 -3.56 -0.78 2.21
N ALA A 46 -4.03 0.14 3.09
CA ALA A 46 -4.07 -0.06 4.53
C ALA A 46 -4.96 -1.25 4.92
N ALA A 47 -6.16 -1.34 4.34
CA ALA A 47 -7.07 -2.47 4.56
C ALA A 47 -6.46 -3.80 4.10
N GLY A 48 -5.81 -3.82 2.93
CA GLY A 48 -5.14 -5.00 2.40
C GLY A 48 -3.96 -5.45 3.26
N ALA A 49 -3.08 -4.52 3.65
CA ALA A 49 -1.96 -4.81 4.53
C ALA A 49 -2.44 -5.38 5.88
N ARG A 50 -3.53 -4.84 6.44
CA ARG A 50 -4.12 -5.36 7.67
C ARG A 50 -4.73 -6.73 7.46
N HIS A 51 -5.42 -6.97 6.36
CA HIS A 51 -5.96 -8.29 6.03
C HIS A 51 -4.86 -9.35 5.98
N LEU A 52 -3.75 -9.05 5.32
CA LEU A 52 -2.59 -9.95 5.25
C LEU A 52 -1.97 -10.21 6.63
N ARG A 53 -1.82 -9.17 7.48
CA ARG A 53 -1.31 -9.34 8.86
C ARG A 53 -2.21 -10.24 9.72
N ARG A 54 -3.54 -10.13 9.58
CA ARG A 54 -4.47 -11.05 10.27
C ARG A 54 -4.27 -12.50 9.83
N ARG A 55 -4.07 -12.73 8.54
CA ARG A 55 -3.86 -14.06 7.99
C ARG A 55 -2.57 -14.69 8.50
N THR A 56 -1.46 -13.94 8.54
CA THR A 56 -0.21 -14.43 9.13
C THR A 56 -0.32 -14.72 10.63
N GLY A 57 -1.24 -14.05 11.34
CA GLY A 57 -1.59 -14.30 12.74
C GLY A 57 -2.65 -15.39 12.94
N HIS A 58 -3.00 -16.19 11.90
CA HIS A 58 -4.02 -17.23 11.96
C HIS A 58 -5.43 -16.75 12.37
N VAL A 59 -5.70 -15.45 12.21
CA VAL A 59 -7.03 -14.87 12.48
C VAL A 59 -7.83 -14.90 11.17
N SER A 60 -8.98 -15.57 11.18
CA SER A 60 -9.90 -15.61 10.04
C SER A 60 -10.45 -14.20 9.77
N GLY A 61 -10.37 -13.75 8.52
CA GLY A 61 -10.96 -12.51 8.06
C GLY A 61 -11.40 -12.67 6.61
N GLY A 62 -12.59 -12.16 6.26
CA GLY A 62 -13.14 -12.24 4.92
C GLY A 62 -13.37 -10.87 4.31
N TRP A 63 -14.15 -10.83 3.24
CA TRP A 63 -14.52 -9.59 2.54
C TRP A 63 -15.17 -8.54 3.46
N ARG A 64 -15.98 -8.95 4.43
CA ARG A 64 -16.66 -8.03 5.34
C ARG A 64 -15.68 -7.25 6.21
N GLU A 65 -14.67 -7.93 6.74
CA GLU A 65 -13.61 -7.32 7.55
C GLU A 65 -12.76 -6.36 6.69
N PHE A 66 -12.43 -6.76 5.45
CA PHE A 66 -11.73 -5.88 4.52
C PHE A 66 -12.53 -4.59 4.25
N VAL A 67 -13.82 -4.69 3.96
CA VAL A 67 -14.69 -3.52 3.71
C VAL A 67 -14.81 -2.64 4.97
N THR A 68 -14.88 -3.23 6.14
CA THR A 68 -14.93 -2.50 7.42
C THR A 68 -13.65 -1.71 7.65
N ASP A 69 -12.49 -2.36 7.46
CA ASP A 69 -11.18 -1.74 7.59
C ASP A 69 -10.98 -0.64 6.53
N PHE A 70 -11.41 -0.90 5.29
CA PHE A 70 -11.37 0.09 4.20
C PHE A 70 -12.19 1.34 4.54
N ARG A 71 -13.42 1.18 5.03
CA ARG A 71 -14.25 2.33 5.44
C ARG A 71 -13.65 3.09 6.62
N ALA A 72 -13.04 2.39 7.57
CA ALA A 72 -12.36 3.02 8.69
C ALA A 72 -11.12 3.80 8.23
N ALA A 73 -10.31 3.24 7.33
CA ALA A 73 -9.13 3.88 6.75
C ALA A 73 -9.49 5.09 5.88
N MET A 74 -10.65 5.08 5.21
CA MET A 74 -11.13 6.18 4.39
C MET A 74 -11.35 7.48 5.18
N ARG A 75 -11.64 7.43 6.50
CA ARG A 75 -11.93 8.63 7.31
C ARG A 75 -10.77 9.65 7.39
N GLY A 76 -9.58 9.30 6.92
CA GLY A 76 -8.45 10.22 6.80
C GLY A 76 -7.60 9.92 5.57
N GLY A 77 -7.68 8.68 5.05
CA GLY A 77 -6.91 8.21 3.92
C GLY A 77 -7.21 8.95 2.61
N TRP A 78 -8.43 9.46 2.43
CA TRP A 78 -8.78 10.26 1.25
C TRP A 78 -7.95 11.54 1.13
N ILE A 79 -7.63 12.19 2.26
CA ILE A 79 -6.77 13.39 2.28
C ILE A 79 -5.36 13.01 1.80
N VAL A 80 -4.85 11.86 2.26
CA VAL A 80 -3.55 11.33 1.82
C VAL A 80 -3.58 11.02 0.32
N GLY A 81 -4.69 10.46 -0.18
CA GLY A 81 -4.90 10.22 -1.59
C GLY A 81 -4.87 11.50 -2.43
N VAL A 82 -5.63 12.53 -2.02
CA VAL A 82 -5.64 13.85 -2.68
C VAL A 82 -4.25 14.48 -2.66
N ALA A 83 -3.56 14.47 -1.52
CA ALA A 83 -2.20 14.99 -1.40
C ALA A 83 -1.21 14.25 -2.32
N GLY A 84 -1.31 12.92 -2.41
CA GLY A 84 -0.49 12.11 -3.31
C GLY A 84 -0.72 12.46 -4.79
N TRP A 85 -1.97 12.66 -5.19
CA TRP A 85 -2.30 13.10 -6.55
C TRP A 85 -1.84 14.53 -6.83
N GLY A 86 -1.94 15.44 -5.85
CA GLY A 86 -1.41 16.80 -5.95
C GLY A 86 0.11 16.78 -6.18
N ALA A 87 0.83 15.94 -5.44
CA ALA A 87 2.28 15.77 -5.63
C ALA A 87 2.61 15.17 -7.01
N ALA A 88 1.86 14.17 -7.47
CA ALA A 88 2.04 13.59 -8.80
C ALA A 88 1.78 14.62 -9.92
N ALA A 89 0.73 15.43 -9.78
CA ALA A 89 0.43 16.51 -10.72
C ALA A 89 1.53 17.57 -10.75
N ALA A 90 2.09 17.95 -9.59
CA ALA A 90 3.21 18.87 -9.52
C ALA A 90 4.43 18.33 -10.28
N VAL A 91 4.81 17.08 -10.04
CA VAL A 91 5.92 16.42 -10.77
C VAL A 91 5.63 16.35 -12.27
N TRP A 92 4.37 16.09 -12.67
CA TRP A 92 4.00 16.10 -14.09
C TRP A 92 4.20 17.47 -14.71
N VAL A 93 3.84 18.56 -14.02
CA VAL A 93 4.11 19.94 -14.47
C VAL A 93 5.61 20.21 -14.57
N ASP A 94 6.41 19.77 -13.58
CA ASP A 94 7.87 19.90 -13.60
C ASP A 94 8.47 19.20 -14.83
N VAL A 95 7.99 18.00 -15.16
CA VAL A 95 8.42 17.27 -16.37
C VAL A 95 8.08 18.04 -17.64
N GLN A 96 6.91 18.69 -17.70
CA GLN A 96 6.55 19.51 -18.86
C GLN A 96 7.45 20.76 -18.97
N ALA A 97 7.84 21.38 -17.84
CA ALA A 97 8.77 22.50 -17.80
C ALA A 97 10.17 22.10 -18.31
N VAL A 98 10.65 20.90 -17.93
CA VAL A 98 11.91 20.33 -18.47
C VAL A 98 11.81 20.15 -19.98
N ARG A 99 10.72 19.59 -20.49
CA ARG A 99 10.48 19.38 -21.93
C ARG A 99 10.41 20.69 -22.72
N ALA A 100 9.91 21.75 -22.07
CA ALA A 100 9.87 23.08 -22.65
C ALA A 100 11.24 23.81 -22.68
N GLY A 101 12.28 23.19 -22.14
CA GLY A 101 13.64 23.74 -22.14
C GLY A 101 13.85 24.88 -21.16
N LEU A 102 13.03 24.99 -20.10
CA LEU A 102 13.17 26.04 -19.10
C LEU A 102 14.50 25.87 -18.33
N PRO A 103 15.27 26.97 -18.15
CA PRO A 103 16.55 26.91 -17.46
C PRO A 103 16.34 26.47 -16.01
N GLY A 104 17.15 25.49 -15.54
CA GLY A 104 17.02 24.91 -14.21
C GLY A 104 15.93 23.83 -14.06
N GLY A 105 15.10 23.59 -15.08
CA GLY A 105 14.03 22.60 -15.05
C GLY A 105 14.50 21.19 -14.68
N GLN A 106 15.68 20.78 -15.16
CA GLN A 106 16.25 19.45 -14.86
C GLN A 106 16.48 19.24 -13.35
N LEU A 107 17.01 20.27 -12.66
CA LEU A 107 17.25 20.18 -11.21
C LEU A 107 15.92 20.12 -10.45
N VAL A 108 14.97 20.99 -10.79
CA VAL A 108 13.64 21.03 -10.18
C VAL A 108 12.91 19.72 -10.41
N GLY A 109 12.91 19.20 -11.64
CA GLY A 109 12.30 17.93 -11.98
C GLY A 109 12.92 16.75 -11.22
N ALA A 110 14.25 16.71 -11.09
CA ALA A 110 14.93 15.67 -10.30
C ALA A 110 14.51 15.72 -8.83
N VAL A 111 14.53 16.90 -8.20
CA VAL A 111 14.08 17.10 -6.81
C VAL A 111 12.62 16.71 -6.66
N GLY A 112 11.75 17.08 -7.59
CA GLY A 112 10.33 16.69 -7.59
C GLY A 112 10.12 15.18 -7.61
N VAL A 113 10.86 14.46 -8.47
CA VAL A 113 10.79 12.98 -8.54
C VAL A 113 11.26 12.34 -7.24
N PHE A 114 12.37 12.78 -6.65
CA PHE A 114 12.85 12.25 -5.37
C PHE A 114 11.88 12.55 -4.22
N ALA A 115 11.28 13.74 -4.20
CA ALA A 115 10.26 14.10 -3.21
C ALA A 115 9.02 13.21 -3.36
N LEU A 116 8.55 12.96 -4.58
CA LEU A 116 7.42 12.06 -4.85
C LEU A 116 7.72 10.63 -4.39
N LEU A 117 8.92 10.11 -4.67
CA LEU A 117 9.34 8.79 -4.19
C LEU A 117 9.32 8.73 -2.66
N GLY A 118 9.84 9.75 -1.98
CA GLY A 118 9.79 9.85 -0.51
C GLY A 118 8.36 9.85 0.02
N ILE A 119 7.44 10.60 -0.61
CA ILE A 119 6.01 10.64 -0.25
C ILE A 119 5.37 9.26 -0.44
N VAL A 120 5.65 8.58 -1.54
CA VAL A 120 5.13 7.23 -1.82
C VAL A 120 5.62 6.24 -0.77
N VAL A 121 6.93 6.21 -0.48
CA VAL A 121 7.51 5.31 0.52
C VAL A 121 6.93 5.58 1.91
N ALA A 122 6.85 6.85 2.33
CA ALA A 122 6.25 7.21 3.62
C ALA A 122 4.77 6.83 3.69
N GLY A 123 4.02 7.03 2.61
CA GLY A 123 2.62 6.63 2.49
C GLY A 123 2.43 5.11 2.59
N MET A 124 3.26 4.33 1.91
CA MET A 124 3.23 2.87 1.99
C MET A 124 3.60 2.35 3.38
N ARG A 125 4.63 2.92 4.02
CA ARG A 125 5.02 2.59 5.41
C ARG A 125 3.87 2.89 6.38
N ALA A 126 3.25 4.08 6.29
CA ALA A 126 2.12 4.44 7.12
C ALA A 126 0.93 3.50 6.93
N ALA A 127 0.57 3.19 5.69
CA ALA A 127 -0.52 2.26 5.36
C ALA A 127 -0.23 0.83 5.85
N ALA A 128 1.03 0.38 5.77
CA ALA A 128 1.43 -0.96 6.21
C ALA A 128 1.25 -1.19 7.71
N VAL A 129 1.38 -0.16 8.55
CA VAL A 129 1.24 -0.27 10.02
C VAL A 129 -0.12 0.20 10.52
N TRP A 130 -0.94 0.81 9.65
CA TRP A 130 -2.23 1.38 10.02
C TRP A 130 -3.14 0.37 10.74
N ALA A 131 -3.86 0.85 11.78
CA ALA A 131 -4.92 0.14 12.47
C ALA A 131 -6.13 1.07 12.71
N PRO A 132 -7.36 0.54 12.90
CA PRO A 132 -8.53 1.35 13.21
C PRO A 132 -8.32 2.17 14.47
N GLY A 133 -8.57 3.47 14.36
CA GLY A 133 -8.34 4.44 15.44
C GLY A 133 -7.04 5.22 15.28
N ASP A 134 -6.11 4.78 14.43
CA ASP A 134 -4.87 5.52 14.19
C ASP A 134 -5.10 6.80 13.38
N SER A 135 -4.35 7.84 13.74
CA SER A 135 -4.30 9.09 12.99
C SER A 135 -3.33 8.99 11.82
N TRP A 136 -3.83 9.15 10.60
CA TRP A 136 -3.00 9.19 9.39
C TRP A 136 -1.88 10.25 9.47
N ARG A 137 -2.16 11.41 10.12
CA ARG A 137 -1.16 12.47 10.29
C ARG A 137 0.00 12.00 11.17
N ALA A 138 -0.27 11.33 12.27
CA ALA A 138 0.76 10.81 13.17
C ALA A 138 1.59 9.72 12.48
N LEU A 139 0.94 8.78 11.78
CA LEU A 139 1.61 7.72 11.03
C LEU A 139 2.51 8.25 9.92
N LEU A 140 2.06 9.24 9.16
CA LEU A 140 2.85 9.87 8.10
C LEU A 140 4.03 10.65 8.66
N ALA A 141 3.84 11.38 9.76
CA ALA A 141 4.93 12.10 10.43
C ALA A 141 6.02 11.13 10.94
N GLU A 142 5.62 10.01 11.53
CA GLU A 142 6.55 8.97 11.99
C GLU A 142 7.23 8.27 10.82
N ALA A 143 6.47 7.89 9.78
CA ALA A 143 7.02 7.26 8.58
C ALA A 143 8.00 8.19 7.86
N GLY A 144 7.69 9.49 7.75
CA GLY A 144 8.56 10.50 7.15
C GLY A 144 9.87 10.64 7.91
N ARG A 145 9.83 10.71 9.25
CA ARG A 145 11.04 10.77 10.09
C ARG A 145 11.95 9.56 9.87
N ARG A 146 11.39 8.36 9.82
CA ARG A 146 12.15 7.13 9.58
C ARG A 146 12.71 7.05 8.16
N THR A 147 12.01 7.59 7.17
CA THR A 147 12.49 7.58 5.77
C THR A 147 13.68 8.52 5.56
N VAL A 148 13.83 9.57 6.38
CA VAL A 148 14.94 10.52 6.30
C VAL A 148 16.17 10.04 7.13
N LEU A 149 15.94 9.19 8.15
CA LEU A 149 16.99 8.75 9.06
C LEU A 149 17.62 7.40 8.69
N ASP A 150 16.97 6.61 7.82
CA ASP A 150 17.47 5.34 7.27
C ASP A 150 18.12 5.57 5.88
#